data_3b1ca2b948fedb488b655acdc4344e50
#
_entry.id   3b1ca2b948fedb488b655acdc4344e50
#
_cell.length_a   1.000
_cell.length_b   1.000
_cell.length_c   1.000
_cell.angle_alpha   90.00
_cell.angle_beta   90.00
_cell.angle_gamma   90.00
#
_symmetry.space_group_name_H-M   'P 1'
#
loop_
_entity.id
_entity.type
_entity.pdbx_description
1 polymer ?
#
loop_
_entity_poly.entity_id
_entity_poly.type
_entity_poly.pdbx_seq_one_letter_code
_entity_poly.pdbx_strand_id
1 'polypeptide(L)'
;MINASDEALHRRKKLSAKKVRSIEVTAIVDTGAIRTCIPHHLMLKLGLLPDSYTEARYADGRTDSVMVSEPVSMEILDRRVTEGLLVLGDEVLLGQTALEATDLLVDCAKQQVIPRNPNTPVLWVR
;
A
#
# COMPACT_ATOMS: atom_id res chain seq x y z
N MET A 1 1.16 1.21 7.95
CA MET A 1 1.64 2.08 6.86
C MET A 1 2.62 3.10 7.40
N ILE A 2 3.75 3.23 6.77
CA ILE A 2 4.85 4.08 7.22
C ILE A 2 5.24 5.02 6.07
N ASN A 3 5.40 6.31 6.34
CA ASN A 3 5.93 7.24 5.36
C ASN A 3 7.37 6.82 5.00
N ALA A 4 7.57 6.35 3.78
CA ALA A 4 8.86 5.78 3.36
C ALA A 4 9.98 6.82 3.31
N SER A 5 9.66 8.06 2.98
CA SER A 5 10.64 9.16 2.99
C SER A 5 11.14 9.46 4.40
N ASP A 6 10.22 9.49 5.37
CA ASP A 6 10.59 9.69 6.79
C ASP A 6 11.48 8.54 7.27
N GLU A 7 11.12 7.33 6.92
CA GLU A 7 11.88 6.15 7.31
C GLU A 7 13.28 6.15 6.71
N ALA A 8 13.41 6.56 5.44
CA ALA A 8 14.70 6.69 4.79
C ALA A 8 15.58 7.75 5.49
N LEU A 9 14.99 8.88 5.89
CA LEU A 9 15.70 9.91 6.65
C LEU A 9 16.14 9.39 8.02
N HIS A 10 15.30 8.58 8.66
CA HIS A 10 15.67 7.95 9.93
C HIS A 10 16.86 7.00 9.76
N ARG A 11 16.85 6.14 8.74
CA ARG A 11 17.98 5.24 8.45
C ARG A 11 19.27 6.01 8.21
N ARG A 12 19.17 7.21 7.64
CA ARG A 12 20.32 8.09 7.36
C ARG A 12 20.69 8.98 8.54
N LYS A 13 20.07 8.77 9.70
CA LYS A 13 20.29 9.54 10.93
C LYS A 13 19.96 11.04 10.80
N LYS A 14 19.04 11.37 9.90
CA LYS A 14 18.59 12.76 9.67
C LYS A 14 17.22 13.05 10.27
N LEU A 15 16.56 12.04 10.81
CA LEU A 15 15.24 12.15 11.44
C LEU A 15 15.18 11.17 12.62
N SER A 16 14.70 11.63 13.77
CA SER A 16 14.51 10.73 14.92
C SER A 16 13.36 9.75 14.66
N ALA A 17 13.45 8.57 15.27
CA ALA A 17 12.43 7.54 15.13
C ALA A 17 11.03 8.05 15.51
N LYS A 18 10.93 8.92 16.49
CA LYS A 18 9.66 9.50 16.95
C LYS A 18 8.98 10.38 15.92
N LYS A 19 9.72 10.88 14.94
CA LYS A 19 9.21 11.76 13.88
C LYS A 19 8.84 11.01 12.61
N VAL A 20 9.11 9.72 12.54
CA VAL A 20 8.68 8.86 11.42
C VAL A 20 7.17 8.67 11.52
N ARG A 21 6.43 9.17 10.54
CA ARG A 21 4.97 9.10 10.54
C ARG A 21 4.52 7.72 10.09
N SER A 22 3.64 7.13 10.88
CA SER A 22 3.07 5.82 10.61
C SER A 22 1.67 5.71 11.20
N ILE A 23 0.84 4.85 10.63
CA ILE A 23 -0.49 4.55 11.14
C ILE A 23 -0.78 3.06 10.98
N GLU A 24 -1.58 2.53 11.90
CA GLU A 24 -2.23 1.23 11.71
C GLU A 24 -3.58 1.45 11.04
N VAL A 25 -3.86 0.63 10.04
CA VAL A 25 -5.14 0.69 9.34
C VAL A 25 -5.70 -0.70 9.15
N THR A 26 -7.02 -0.78 9.09
CA THR A 26 -7.71 -1.98 8.63
C THR A 26 -7.99 -1.80 7.14
N ALA A 27 -7.49 -2.70 6.33
CA ALA A 27 -7.66 -2.66 4.89
C ALA A 27 -8.66 -3.70 4.43
N ILE A 28 -9.46 -3.34 3.43
CA ILE A 28 -10.27 -4.29 2.69
C ILE A 28 -9.38 -4.91 1.63
N VAL A 29 -9.33 -6.23 1.56
CA VAL A 29 -8.60 -6.92 0.50
C VAL A 29 -9.48 -7.00 -0.73
N ASP A 30 -9.08 -6.31 -1.78
CA ASP A 30 -9.82 -6.23 -3.03
C ASP A 30 -8.98 -6.80 -4.17
N THR A 31 -9.25 -8.03 -4.54
CA THR A 31 -8.55 -8.71 -5.65
C THR A 31 -8.89 -8.12 -7.02
N GLY A 32 -9.96 -7.34 -7.12
CA GLY A 32 -10.29 -6.59 -8.32
C GLY A 32 -9.47 -5.31 -8.48
N ALA A 33 -8.87 -4.82 -7.41
CA ALA A 33 -7.99 -3.66 -7.46
C ALA A 33 -6.56 -4.09 -7.77
N ILE A 34 -5.96 -3.51 -8.80
CA ILE A 34 -4.57 -3.82 -9.15
C ILE A 34 -3.63 -3.17 -8.14
N ARG A 35 -3.84 -1.90 -7.84
CA ARG A 35 -3.01 -1.13 -6.90
C ARG A 35 -3.76 -0.85 -5.62
N THR A 36 -3.00 -0.73 -4.53
CA THR A 36 -3.54 -0.33 -3.23
C THR A 36 -3.98 1.12 -3.26
N CYS A 37 -5.14 1.39 -2.65
CA CYS A 37 -5.73 2.70 -2.57
C CYS A 37 -5.83 3.16 -1.11
N ILE A 38 -5.66 4.47 -0.88
CA ILE A 38 -5.90 5.09 0.42
C ILE A 38 -6.79 6.31 0.28
N PRO A 39 -7.60 6.61 1.30
CA PRO A 39 -8.34 7.86 1.35
C PRO A 39 -7.41 9.06 1.47
N HIS A 40 -7.84 10.19 0.95
CA HIS A 40 -7.07 11.44 0.99
C HIS A 40 -6.69 11.86 2.42
N HIS A 41 -7.58 11.69 3.39
CA HIS A 41 -7.29 12.08 4.78
C HIS A 41 -6.14 11.27 5.40
N LEU A 42 -5.96 10.00 5.00
CA LEU A 42 -4.84 9.18 5.47
C LEU A 42 -3.53 9.59 4.80
N MET A 43 -3.58 9.97 3.52
CA MET A 43 -2.41 10.57 2.84
C MET A 43 -1.92 11.78 3.61
N LEU A 44 -2.81 12.69 4.00
CA LEU A 44 -2.46 13.88 4.78
C LEU A 44 -1.91 13.51 6.15
N LYS A 45 -2.52 12.55 6.83
CA LYS A 45 -2.09 12.11 8.16
C LYS A 45 -0.70 11.50 8.15
N LEU A 46 -0.34 10.78 7.08
CA LEU A 46 1.00 10.26 6.87
C LEU A 46 1.99 11.31 6.35
N GLY A 47 1.53 12.51 6.05
CA GLY A 47 2.37 13.57 5.53
C GLY A 47 2.92 13.30 4.13
N LEU A 48 2.21 12.50 3.35
CA LEU A 48 2.62 12.17 1.99
C LEU A 48 2.28 13.31 1.04
N LEU A 49 3.19 13.60 0.13
CA LEU A 49 2.96 14.52 -0.96
C LEU A 49 2.53 13.77 -2.22
N PRO A 50 1.89 14.45 -3.18
CA PRO A 50 1.66 13.88 -4.49
C PRO A 50 3.00 13.57 -5.18
N ASP A 51 3.11 12.39 -5.78
CA ASP A 51 4.27 12.00 -6.58
C ASP A 51 3.96 12.17 -8.08
N SER A 52 2.81 11.64 -8.50
CA SER A 52 2.39 11.65 -9.89
C SER A 52 0.88 11.50 -9.98
N TYR A 53 0.39 11.48 -11.22
CA TYR A 53 -1.02 11.23 -11.52
C TYR A 53 -1.11 10.13 -12.55
N THR A 54 -2.13 9.29 -12.42
CA THR A 54 -2.41 8.22 -13.35
C THR A 54 -3.89 8.25 -13.74
N GLU A 55 -4.23 7.57 -14.81
CA GLU A 55 -5.61 7.46 -15.26
C GLU A 55 -6.24 6.21 -14.65
N ALA A 56 -7.32 6.38 -13.91
CA ALA A 56 -8.13 5.27 -13.43
C ALA A 56 -9.30 5.06 -14.40
N ARG A 57 -9.46 3.83 -14.82
CA ARG A 57 -10.54 3.44 -15.73
C ARG A 57 -11.53 2.57 -14.98
N TYR A 58 -12.78 3.01 -14.95
CA TYR A 58 -13.84 2.32 -14.21
C TYR A 58 -14.58 1.33 -15.11
N ALA A 59 -15.31 0.40 -14.49
CA ALA A 59 -16.03 -0.65 -15.20
C ALA A 59 -17.08 -0.12 -16.18
N ASP A 60 -17.64 1.06 -15.93
CA ASP A 60 -18.62 1.73 -16.81
C ASP A 60 -17.96 2.49 -17.97
N GLY A 61 -16.66 2.40 -18.14
CA GLY A 61 -15.90 3.07 -19.20
C GLY A 61 -15.44 4.48 -18.86
N ARG A 62 -15.85 5.04 -17.72
CA ARG A 62 -15.36 6.36 -17.28
C ARG A 62 -13.89 6.29 -16.97
N THR A 63 -13.22 7.41 -17.18
CA THR A 63 -11.82 7.58 -16.77
C THR A 63 -11.71 8.81 -15.88
N ASP A 64 -10.74 8.77 -14.98
CA ASP A 64 -10.50 9.88 -14.07
C ASP A 64 -9.01 9.99 -13.79
N SER A 65 -8.54 11.19 -13.50
CA SER A 65 -7.14 11.40 -13.10
C SER A 65 -7.03 11.17 -11.61
N VAL A 66 -6.19 10.23 -11.20
CA VAL A 66 -6.02 9.83 -9.81
C VAL A 66 -4.60 10.12 -9.37
N MET A 67 -4.47 10.73 -8.20
CA MET A 67 -3.18 11.03 -7.59
C MET A 67 -2.51 9.74 -7.12
N VAL A 68 -1.20 9.66 -7.38
CA VAL A 68 -0.33 8.64 -6.79
C VAL A 68 0.51 9.33 -5.72
N SER A 69 0.48 8.81 -4.50
CA SER A 69 1.24 9.37 -3.38
C SER A 69 2.73 9.05 -3.48
N GLU A 70 3.52 9.78 -2.71
CA GLU A 70 4.87 9.36 -2.38
C GLU A 70 4.84 7.93 -1.78
N PRO A 71 5.97 7.18 -1.86
CA PRO A 71 6.00 5.80 -1.41
C PRO A 71 5.64 5.62 0.07
N VAL A 72 4.91 4.56 0.32
CA VAL A 72 4.50 4.08 1.65
C VAL A 72 5.04 2.69 1.85
N SER A 73 5.65 2.42 2.99
CA SER A 73 6.01 1.07 3.38
C SER A 73 4.85 0.45 4.14
N MET A 74 4.39 -0.69 3.69
CA MET A 74 3.29 -1.42 4.33
C MET A 74 3.82 -2.71 4.93
N GLU A 75 3.46 -2.97 6.18
CA GLU A 75 3.74 -4.22 6.85
C GLU A 75 2.44 -5.02 6.94
N ILE A 76 2.45 -6.22 6.39
CA ILE A 76 1.29 -7.11 6.32
C ILE A 76 1.77 -8.51 6.72
N LEU A 77 1.30 -9.03 7.84
CA LEU A 77 1.70 -10.35 8.36
C LEU A 77 3.24 -10.52 8.41
N ASP A 78 3.92 -9.54 8.99
CA ASP A 78 5.39 -9.50 9.10
C ASP A 78 6.14 -9.46 7.76
N ARG A 79 5.43 -9.13 6.69
CA ARG A 79 5.99 -8.97 5.35
C ARG A 79 5.87 -7.51 4.93
N ARG A 80 6.73 -7.08 4.04
CA ARG A 80 6.86 -5.68 3.72
C ARG A 80 6.87 -5.41 2.23
N VAL A 81 6.20 -4.34 1.84
CA VAL A 81 6.23 -3.80 0.48
C VAL A 81 6.26 -2.29 0.56
N THR A 82 6.99 -1.65 -0.35
CA THR A 82 7.05 -0.19 -0.45
C THR A 82 6.61 0.22 -1.85
N GLU A 83 5.56 1.01 -1.93
CA GLU A 83 5.03 1.48 -3.21
C GLU A 83 4.25 2.78 -3.05
N GLY A 84 4.11 3.54 -4.13
CA GLY A 84 3.17 4.66 -4.18
C GLY A 84 1.74 4.13 -4.24
N LEU A 85 0.83 4.80 -3.54
CA LEU A 85 -0.56 4.37 -3.44
C LEU A 85 -1.47 5.30 -4.22
N LEU A 86 -2.55 4.75 -4.78
CA LEU A 86 -3.60 5.56 -5.37
C LEU A 86 -4.38 6.26 -4.25
N VAL A 87 -4.58 7.56 -4.39
CA VAL A 87 -5.38 8.35 -3.44
C VAL A 87 -6.80 8.40 -3.96
N LEU A 88 -7.64 7.54 -3.44
CA LEU A 88 -8.99 7.29 -3.98
C LEU A 88 -9.87 6.65 -2.92
N GLY A 89 -11.15 7.05 -2.90
CA GLY A 89 -12.17 6.40 -2.08
C GLY A 89 -12.14 6.77 -0.61
N ASP A 90 -12.89 6.03 0.18
CA ASP A 90 -13.11 6.29 1.61
C ASP A 90 -12.45 5.27 2.52
N GLU A 91 -11.97 4.18 1.96
CA GLU A 91 -11.37 3.07 2.71
C GLU A 91 -10.03 2.66 2.11
N VAL A 92 -9.20 2.03 2.92
CA VAL A 92 -7.96 1.42 2.43
C VAL A 92 -8.30 0.12 1.71
N LEU A 93 -7.94 0.04 0.43
CA LEU A 93 -8.11 -1.16 -0.38
C LEU A 93 -6.74 -1.75 -0.69
N LEU A 94 -6.49 -2.95 -0.20
CA LEU A 94 -5.24 -3.65 -0.48
C LEU A 94 -5.33 -4.31 -1.86
N GLY A 95 -4.50 -3.86 -2.78
CA GLY A 95 -4.51 -4.32 -4.17
C GLY A 95 -3.59 -5.51 -4.44
N GLN A 96 -3.69 -6.03 -5.65
CA GLN A 96 -2.91 -7.19 -6.09
C GLN A 96 -1.40 -6.97 -6.04
N THR A 97 -0.92 -5.76 -6.38
CA THR A 97 0.52 -5.46 -6.34
C THR A 97 1.12 -5.69 -4.97
N ALA A 98 0.42 -5.28 -3.91
CA ALA A 98 0.87 -5.49 -2.53
C ALA A 98 0.81 -6.97 -2.15
N LEU A 99 -0.25 -7.68 -2.54
CA LEU A 99 -0.38 -9.11 -2.25
C LEU A 99 0.72 -9.92 -2.94
N GLU A 100 1.00 -9.64 -4.20
CA GLU A 100 2.05 -10.33 -4.94
C GLU A 100 3.44 -10.01 -4.36
N ALA A 101 3.72 -8.76 -4.06
CA ALA A 101 5.01 -8.33 -3.50
C ALA A 101 5.29 -8.94 -2.13
N THR A 102 4.25 -9.21 -1.36
CA THR A 102 4.35 -9.84 -0.03
C THR A 102 4.14 -11.35 -0.06
N ASP A 103 3.88 -11.92 -1.23
CA ASP A 103 3.64 -13.36 -1.42
C ASP A 103 2.49 -13.87 -0.53
N LEU A 104 1.37 -13.14 -0.57
CA LEU A 104 0.18 -13.44 0.19
C LEU A 104 -0.94 -13.91 -0.74
N LEU A 105 -1.76 -14.82 -0.22
CA LEU A 105 -2.97 -15.31 -0.87
C LEU A 105 -4.20 -14.84 -0.10
N VAL A 106 -5.31 -14.73 -0.82
CA VAL A 106 -6.61 -14.47 -0.20
C VAL A 106 -7.33 -15.81 -0.03
N ASP A 107 -7.61 -16.17 1.22
CA ASP A 107 -8.48 -17.31 1.54
C ASP A 107 -9.91 -16.80 1.59
N CYS A 108 -10.63 -16.95 0.49
CA CYS A 108 -12.00 -16.44 0.39
C CYS A 108 -12.98 -17.19 1.30
N ALA A 109 -12.71 -18.46 1.60
CA ALA A 109 -13.56 -19.25 2.48
C ALA A 109 -13.51 -18.76 3.93
N LYS A 110 -12.31 -18.40 4.40
CA LYS A 110 -12.10 -17.89 5.76
C LYS A 110 -12.05 -16.36 5.82
N GLN A 111 -12.16 -15.68 4.68
CA GLN A 111 -12.10 -14.22 4.56
C GLN A 111 -10.86 -13.65 5.22
N GLN A 112 -9.70 -14.23 4.94
CA GLN A 112 -8.43 -13.79 5.51
C GLN A 112 -7.31 -13.88 4.48
N VAL A 113 -6.24 -13.16 4.76
CA VAL A 113 -5.01 -13.21 3.97
C VAL A 113 -4.05 -14.17 4.64
N ILE A 114 -3.45 -15.07 3.85
CA ILE A 114 -2.52 -16.08 4.34
C ILE A 114 -1.23 -16.06 3.53
N PRO A 115 -0.09 -16.44 4.13
CA PRO A 115 1.14 -16.61 3.38
C PRO A 115 1.03 -17.72 2.34
N ARG A 116 1.41 -17.45 1.09
CA ARG A 116 1.54 -18.49 0.07
C ARG A 116 2.71 -19.41 0.39
N ASN A 117 3.83 -18.82 0.84
CA ASN A 117 5.00 -19.55 1.35
C ASN A 117 5.20 -19.17 2.81
N PRO A 118 4.94 -20.07 3.77
CA PRO A 118 4.84 -19.71 5.19
C PRO A 118 6.14 -19.16 5.81
N ASN A 119 7.31 -19.60 5.34
CA ASN A 119 8.56 -19.25 5.98
C ASN A 119 9.16 -17.94 5.48
N THR A 120 9.09 -17.70 4.18
CA THR A 120 9.66 -16.49 3.57
C THR A 120 8.93 -16.16 2.27
N PRO A 121 8.78 -14.87 1.94
CA PRO A 121 8.20 -14.49 0.65
C PRO A 121 9.04 -15.00 -0.52
N VAL A 122 8.38 -15.53 -1.53
CA VAL A 122 9.03 -15.99 -2.76
C VAL A 122 8.47 -15.19 -3.94
N LEU A 123 9.36 -14.53 -4.67
CA LEU A 123 8.99 -13.80 -5.88
C LEU A 123 9.53 -14.54 -7.10
N TRP A 124 8.68 -14.73 -8.09
CA TRP A 124 9.06 -15.34 -9.35
C TRP A 124 9.67 -14.29 -10.26
N VAL A 125 10.92 -14.52 -10.67
CA VAL A 125 11.64 -13.63 -11.58
C VAL A 125 11.70 -14.29 -12.96
N ARG A 126 11.27 -13.56 -13.98
CA ARG A 126 11.22 -14.03 -15.36
C ARG A 126 12.24 -13.34 -16.24
#